data_dc6b4d875b86f3aeb5c4d7052f707de7
#
_entry.id   dc6b4d875b86f3aeb5c4d7052f707de7
#
_cell.length_a   1.000
_cell.length_b   1.000
_cell.length_c   1.000
_cell.angle_alpha   90.00
_cell.angle_beta   90.00
_cell.angle_gamma   90.00
#
_symmetry.space_group_name_H-M   'P 1'
#
loop_
_entity.id
_entity.type
_entity.pdbx_description
1 polymer ?
#
loop_
_entity_poly.entity_id
_entity_poly.type
_entity_poly.pdbx_seq_one_letter_code
_entity_poly.pdbx_strand_id
1 'polypeptide(L)'
;MKIDVLGCGSAFSCTQNTSALRVIDADNKQWLIDCGPTVPRALWQRGGEVNDIDAIYFTHVHPDHCTGLTALLNHWKSYSRQKPVIIYCQPAQQPVLKQLAALANWPQAELGFTLDWQACRDAWTWQDWQIRTAPTQHELSNRAIRITIAGQTLFYSGDGRPTADSIALMAGAGLAFQECASVAALDDDASHGDFPSCLMLFRTLQLPAMGLYHCEDASLSALKQACQPWPGLFVSRDGLTLTLPRPTPTDETYLL
;
A
#
# COMPACT_ATOMS: atom_id res chain seq x y z
N MET A 1 12.13 -3.83 8.64
CA MET A 1 11.17 -3.05 7.82
C MET A 1 10.14 -2.44 8.78
N LYS A 2 9.92 -1.14 8.68
CA LYS A 2 8.88 -0.42 9.42
C LYS A 2 7.77 -0.03 8.44
N ILE A 3 6.52 -0.18 8.84
CA ILE A 3 5.34 0.16 8.06
C ILE A 3 4.50 1.15 8.84
N ASP A 4 4.25 2.32 8.27
CA ASP A 4 3.30 3.31 8.78
C ASP A 4 2.02 3.25 7.95
N VAL A 5 0.89 3.01 8.59
CA VAL A 5 -0.43 3.11 7.97
C VAL A 5 -0.85 4.59 8.00
N LEU A 6 -0.81 5.24 6.84
CA LEU A 6 -1.20 6.64 6.69
C LEU A 6 -2.71 6.78 6.60
N GLY A 7 -3.35 5.81 5.98
CA GLY A 7 -4.77 5.68 5.88
C GLY A 7 -5.20 4.25 5.61
N CYS A 8 -6.39 3.88 6.04
CA CYS A 8 -6.96 2.54 5.88
C CYS A 8 -8.47 2.55 5.60
N GLY A 9 -9.06 3.70 5.37
CA GLY A 9 -10.47 3.85 5.02
C GLY A 9 -10.73 3.60 3.54
N SER A 10 -11.99 3.35 3.21
CA SER A 10 -12.49 3.29 1.84
C SER A 10 -12.55 4.68 1.20
N ALA A 11 -12.94 4.75 -0.07
CA ALA A 11 -12.99 5.97 -0.87
C ALA A 11 -13.77 7.12 -0.20
N PHE A 12 -14.85 6.80 0.50
CA PHE A 12 -15.77 7.77 1.09
C PHE A 12 -15.83 7.71 2.62
N SER A 13 -14.82 7.11 3.25
CA SER A 13 -14.75 7.08 4.71
C SER A 13 -14.74 8.50 5.29
N CYS A 14 -15.61 8.72 6.28
CA CYS A 14 -15.68 9.97 7.04
C CYS A 14 -14.81 9.92 8.31
N THR A 15 -14.33 8.73 8.69
CA THR A 15 -13.62 8.48 9.96
C THR A 15 -12.16 8.15 9.80
N GLN A 16 -11.75 7.72 8.60
CA GLN A 16 -10.39 7.29 8.29
C GLN A 16 -9.86 7.97 7.03
N ASN A 17 -8.54 8.10 6.93
CA ASN A 17 -7.89 8.56 5.71
C ASN A 17 -8.00 7.50 4.61
N THR A 18 -7.96 7.92 3.35
CA THR A 18 -7.88 7.03 2.19
C THR A 18 -6.65 6.13 2.28
N SER A 19 -6.79 4.92 1.79
CA SER A 19 -5.84 3.83 1.99
C SER A 19 -4.44 4.14 1.44
N ALA A 20 -3.43 4.08 2.30
CA ALA A 20 -2.03 4.26 1.93
C ALA A 20 -1.08 3.75 3.00
N LEU A 21 0.06 3.24 2.59
CA LEU A 21 1.16 2.83 3.47
C LEU A 21 2.45 3.59 3.16
N ARG A 22 3.26 3.84 4.20
CA ARG A 22 4.67 4.21 4.05
C ARG A 22 5.53 3.05 4.53
N VAL A 23 6.43 2.58 3.69
CA VAL A 23 7.40 1.51 3.98
C VAL A 23 8.77 2.13 4.18
N ILE A 24 9.45 1.79 5.27
CA ILE A 24 10.74 2.35 5.65
C ILE A 24 11.70 1.21 5.97
N ASP A 25 12.88 1.22 5.37
CA ASP A 25 13.93 0.25 5.69
C ASP A 25 14.86 0.71 6.82
N ALA A 26 15.91 -0.07 7.08
CA ALA A 26 16.88 0.23 8.13
C ALA A 26 17.80 1.43 7.80
N ASP A 27 17.95 1.73 6.52
CA ASP A 27 18.76 2.85 6.01
C ASP A 27 17.93 4.12 5.78
N ASN A 28 16.68 4.14 6.31
CA ASN A 28 15.71 5.23 6.15
C ASN A 28 15.29 5.49 4.69
N LYS A 29 15.40 4.51 3.79
CA LYS A 29 14.81 4.60 2.46
C LYS A 29 13.32 4.38 2.57
N GLN A 30 12.53 5.18 1.85
CA GLN A 30 11.10 5.23 2.06
C GLN A 30 10.31 5.17 0.76
N TRP A 31 9.34 4.25 0.72
CA TRP A 31 8.34 4.20 -0.32
C TRP A 31 6.96 4.56 0.22
N LEU A 32 6.21 5.32 -0.56
CA LEU A 32 4.79 5.56 -0.37
C LEU A 32 4.02 4.63 -1.30
N ILE A 33 3.04 3.90 -0.77
CA ILE A 33 2.11 3.08 -1.56
C ILE A 33 0.77 3.80 -1.53
N ASP A 34 0.31 4.24 -2.69
CA ASP A 34 -0.84 5.09 -2.94
C ASP A 34 -0.76 6.48 -2.30
N CYS A 35 -1.49 7.43 -2.90
CA CYS A 35 -1.53 8.81 -2.45
C CYS A 35 -2.91 9.43 -2.75
N GLY A 36 -3.94 8.98 -2.03
CA GLY A 36 -5.27 9.55 -2.08
C GLY A 36 -5.37 10.94 -1.44
N PRO A 37 -6.53 11.59 -1.48
CA PRO A 37 -6.69 13.01 -1.15
C PRO A 37 -6.33 13.37 0.29
N THR A 38 -6.46 12.45 1.24
CA THR A 38 -6.13 12.69 2.66
C THR A 38 -4.69 12.34 3.03
N VAL A 39 -3.99 11.59 2.17
CA VAL A 39 -2.64 11.04 2.42
C VAL A 39 -1.58 12.12 2.60
N PRO A 40 -1.53 13.20 1.81
CA PRO A 40 -0.55 14.26 2.04
C PRO A 40 -0.65 14.84 3.46
N ARG A 41 -1.85 15.13 3.94
CA ARG A 41 -2.06 15.63 5.30
C ARG A 41 -1.63 14.61 6.36
N ALA A 42 -1.98 13.34 6.18
CA ALA A 42 -1.57 12.27 7.08
C ALA A 42 -0.03 12.13 7.14
N LEU A 43 0.64 12.26 6.00
CA LEU A 43 2.10 12.24 5.90
C LEU A 43 2.73 13.43 6.65
N TRP A 44 2.19 14.65 6.46
CA TRP A 44 2.70 15.84 7.17
C TRP A 44 2.53 15.75 8.68
N GLN A 45 1.41 15.21 9.16
CA GLN A 45 1.16 14.99 10.59
C GLN A 45 2.13 14.00 11.23
N ARG A 46 2.72 13.10 10.43
CA ARG A 46 3.73 12.13 10.90
C ARG A 46 5.12 12.74 11.02
N GLY A 47 5.30 13.98 10.58
CA GLY A 47 6.59 14.57 10.44
C GLY A 47 7.40 13.91 9.32
N GLY A 48 8.58 14.37 9.10
CA GLY A 48 9.47 13.91 8.04
C GLY A 48 9.85 15.06 7.12
N GLU A 49 10.95 14.84 6.41
CA GLU A 49 11.52 15.84 5.53
C GLU A 49 10.95 15.69 4.11
N VAL A 50 10.92 16.78 3.37
CA VAL A 50 10.41 16.76 1.99
C VAL A 50 11.22 15.85 1.05
N ASN A 51 12.43 15.49 1.44
CA ASN A 51 13.32 14.59 0.70
C ASN A 51 13.26 13.12 1.15
N ASP A 52 12.42 12.76 2.11
CA ASP A 52 12.41 11.39 2.68
C ASP A 52 11.91 10.33 1.70
N ILE A 53 10.82 10.60 0.99
CA ILE A 53 10.22 9.62 0.07
C ILE A 53 11.10 9.46 -1.18
N ASP A 54 11.54 8.23 -1.43
CA ASP A 54 12.33 7.84 -2.61
C ASP A 54 11.47 7.49 -3.80
N ALA A 55 10.36 6.78 -3.54
CA ALA A 55 9.44 6.37 -4.58
C ALA A 55 7.98 6.38 -4.12
N ILE A 56 7.07 6.52 -5.08
CA ILE A 56 5.64 6.31 -4.91
C ILE A 56 5.23 5.16 -5.83
N TYR A 57 4.55 4.17 -5.28
CA TYR A 57 3.92 3.11 -6.05
C TYR A 57 2.40 3.31 -6.06
N PHE A 58 1.80 3.37 -7.23
CA PHE A 58 0.35 3.41 -7.38
C PHE A 58 -0.18 2.02 -7.76
N THR A 59 -1.06 1.48 -6.91
CA THR A 59 -1.76 0.22 -7.19
C THR A 59 -2.68 0.37 -8.38
N HIS A 60 -3.42 1.48 -8.41
CA HIS A 60 -4.30 1.91 -9.49
C HIS A 60 -4.63 3.41 -9.36
N VAL A 61 -5.45 3.96 -10.26
CA VAL A 61 -5.72 5.41 -10.33
C VAL A 61 -7.18 5.79 -10.01
N HIS A 62 -7.86 5.04 -9.14
CA HIS A 62 -9.08 5.57 -8.54
C HIS A 62 -8.76 6.84 -7.73
N PRO A 63 -9.69 7.78 -7.63
CA PRO A 63 -9.43 9.08 -6.98
C PRO A 63 -8.89 8.98 -5.56
N ASP A 64 -9.39 8.04 -4.78
CA ASP A 64 -8.98 7.81 -3.40
C ASP A 64 -7.58 7.19 -3.24
N HIS A 65 -6.98 6.71 -4.34
CA HIS A 65 -5.61 6.20 -4.37
C HIS A 65 -4.60 7.17 -5.00
N CYS A 66 -5.04 8.19 -5.75
CA CYS A 66 -4.06 8.99 -6.52
C CYS A 66 -4.23 10.52 -6.43
N THR A 67 -5.40 11.07 -6.09
CA THR A 67 -5.63 12.51 -6.23
C THR A 67 -4.85 13.37 -5.24
N GLY A 68 -4.30 12.81 -4.19
CA GLY A 68 -3.38 13.49 -3.28
C GLY A 68 -2.02 13.83 -3.89
N LEU A 69 -1.66 13.19 -5.02
CA LEU A 69 -0.38 13.45 -5.69
C LEU A 69 -0.16 14.93 -5.99
N THR A 70 -1.19 15.62 -6.48
CA THR A 70 -1.12 17.07 -6.76
C THR A 70 -0.71 17.87 -5.52
N ALA A 71 -1.36 17.67 -4.40
CA ALA A 71 -1.06 18.38 -3.16
C ALA A 71 0.31 18.02 -2.59
N LEU A 72 0.70 16.75 -2.68
CA LEU A 72 1.99 16.26 -2.22
C LEU A 72 3.14 16.90 -3.02
N LEU A 73 3.07 16.90 -4.35
CA LEU A 73 4.09 17.49 -5.21
C LEU A 73 4.16 19.02 -5.05
N ASN A 74 3.02 19.70 -4.91
CA ASN A 74 2.98 21.14 -4.63
C ASN A 74 3.65 21.49 -3.30
N HIS A 75 3.39 20.71 -2.26
CA HIS A 75 4.05 20.85 -0.96
C HIS A 75 5.57 20.65 -1.11
N TRP A 76 6.01 19.58 -1.73
CA TRP A 76 7.43 19.30 -1.92
C TRP A 76 8.14 20.40 -2.70
N LYS A 77 7.51 20.94 -3.75
CA LYS A 77 8.03 22.12 -4.46
C LYS A 77 8.12 23.35 -3.56
N SER A 78 7.07 23.64 -2.81
CA SER A 78 6.98 24.82 -1.94
C SER A 78 8.02 24.81 -0.81
N TYR A 79 8.39 23.62 -0.35
CA TYR A 79 9.44 23.42 0.66
C TYR A 79 10.78 22.99 0.07
N SER A 80 11.01 23.27 -1.21
CA SER A 80 12.31 23.17 -1.89
C SER A 80 12.90 21.77 -1.91
N ARG A 81 12.07 20.74 -2.18
CA ARG A 81 12.57 19.39 -2.44
C ARG A 81 13.62 19.43 -3.56
N GLN A 82 14.74 18.74 -3.37
CA GLN A 82 15.81 18.59 -4.36
C GLN A 82 15.96 17.14 -4.85
N LYS A 83 15.57 16.18 -4.03
CA LYS A 83 15.72 14.75 -4.34
C LYS A 83 14.72 14.33 -5.42
N PRO A 84 15.16 13.65 -6.48
CA PRO A 84 14.25 13.00 -7.42
C PRO A 84 13.28 12.06 -6.70
N VAL A 85 12.13 11.81 -7.29
CA VAL A 85 11.19 10.77 -6.83
C VAL A 85 10.82 9.87 -8.00
N ILE A 86 10.87 8.57 -7.75
CA ILE A 86 10.43 7.56 -8.72
C ILE A 86 8.92 7.36 -8.55
N ILE A 87 8.18 7.32 -9.66
CA ILE A 87 6.75 7.03 -9.66
C ILE A 87 6.51 5.74 -10.44
N TYR A 88 6.22 4.67 -9.72
CA TYR A 88 5.85 3.40 -10.30
C TYR A 88 4.34 3.33 -10.52
N CYS A 89 3.92 3.04 -11.73
CA CYS A 89 2.51 2.88 -12.08
C CYS A 89 2.34 1.96 -13.29
N GLN A 90 1.13 1.51 -13.51
CA GLN A 90 0.78 0.76 -14.73
C GLN A 90 0.86 1.71 -15.95
N PRO A 91 1.46 1.29 -17.08
CA PRO A 91 1.66 2.16 -18.25
C PRO A 91 0.37 2.80 -18.75
N ALA A 92 -0.74 2.06 -18.76
CA ALA A 92 -2.05 2.56 -19.22
C ALA A 92 -2.61 3.67 -18.30
N GLN A 93 -2.20 3.73 -17.05
CA GLN A 93 -2.67 4.68 -16.04
C GLN A 93 -1.74 5.89 -15.87
N GLN A 94 -0.53 5.83 -16.39
CA GLN A 94 0.46 6.91 -16.29
C GLN A 94 -0.06 8.27 -16.81
N PRO A 95 -0.85 8.36 -17.90
CA PRO A 95 -1.37 9.65 -18.35
C PRO A 95 -2.22 10.38 -17.30
N VAL A 96 -3.02 9.66 -16.51
CA VAL A 96 -3.84 10.24 -15.44
C VAL A 96 -2.93 10.85 -14.36
N LEU A 97 -1.93 10.11 -13.90
CA LEU A 97 -0.98 10.59 -12.89
C LEU A 97 -0.16 11.78 -13.39
N LYS A 98 0.21 11.82 -14.67
CA LYS A 98 0.90 12.97 -15.28
C LYS A 98 0.02 14.23 -15.30
N GLN A 99 -1.29 14.08 -15.51
CA GLN A 99 -2.22 15.22 -15.41
C GLN A 99 -2.31 15.74 -13.98
N LEU A 100 -2.40 14.86 -12.97
CA LEU A 100 -2.40 15.26 -11.56
C LEU A 100 -1.08 15.94 -11.18
N ALA A 101 0.04 15.43 -11.66
CA ALA A 101 1.36 16.05 -11.43
C ALA A 101 1.48 17.44 -12.09
N ALA A 102 0.94 17.60 -13.30
CA ALA A 102 0.96 18.88 -13.99
C ALA A 102 0.17 19.97 -13.26
N LEU A 103 -0.89 19.62 -12.54
CA LEU A 103 -1.68 20.57 -11.74
C LEU A 103 -0.91 21.06 -10.50
N ALA A 104 0.10 20.33 -10.03
CA ALA A 104 0.83 20.66 -8.80
C ALA A 104 1.53 22.02 -8.84
N ASN A 105 1.87 22.52 -10.03
CA ASN A 105 2.55 23.80 -10.20
C ASN A 105 1.94 24.66 -11.31
N TRP A 106 0.68 24.44 -11.65
CA TRP A 106 0.00 25.24 -12.67
C TRP A 106 0.09 26.76 -12.36
N PRO A 107 0.36 27.64 -13.37
CA PRO A 107 0.57 27.33 -14.80
C PRO A 107 2.02 26.98 -15.17
N GLN A 108 2.98 26.98 -14.24
CA GLN A 108 4.34 26.52 -14.52
C GLN A 108 4.39 25.00 -14.59
N ALA A 109 5.26 24.46 -15.46
CA ALA A 109 5.45 23.02 -15.59
C ALA A 109 6.51 22.45 -14.62
N GLU A 110 7.44 23.28 -14.16
CA GLU A 110 8.63 22.84 -13.42
C GLU A 110 8.37 22.74 -11.91
N LEU A 111 8.74 21.61 -11.33
CA LEU A 111 8.62 21.37 -9.89
C LEU A 111 9.92 21.72 -9.12
N GLY A 112 11.05 21.87 -9.81
CA GLY A 112 12.37 22.06 -9.19
C GLY A 112 13.06 20.75 -8.80
N PHE A 113 12.41 19.60 -8.99
CA PHE A 113 12.96 18.26 -8.83
C PHE A 113 12.40 17.32 -9.90
N THR A 114 13.08 16.19 -10.12
CA THR A 114 12.74 15.24 -11.17
C THR A 114 11.67 14.25 -10.71
N LEU A 115 10.65 14.03 -11.57
CA LEU A 115 9.73 12.89 -11.48
C LEU A 115 10.24 11.82 -12.47
N ASP A 116 10.73 10.70 -11.94
CA ASP A 116 11.18 9.54 -12.74
C ASP A 116 10.02 8.54 -12.87
N TRP A 117 9.42 8.50 -14.06
CA TRP A 117 8.26 7.66 -14.34
C TRP A 117 8.70 6.26 -14.75
N GLN A 118 8.37 5.27 -13.95
CA GLN A 118 8.71 3.87 -14.18
C GLN A 118 7.44 3.02 -14.32
N ALA A 119 7.45 2.12 -15.31
CA ALA A 119 6.40 1.13 -15.44
C ALA A 119 6.52 0.07 -14.34
N CYS A 120 5.44 -0.22 -13.61
CA CYS A 120 5.41 -1.39 -12.74
C CYS A 120 5.48 -2.66 -13.61
N ARG A 121 6.17 -3.68 -13.11
CA ARG A 121 6.41 -4.99 -13.75
C ARG A 121 5.95 -6.09 -12.80
N ASP A 122 5.91 -7.33 -13.28
CA ASP A 122 5.61 -8.47 -12.40
C ASP A 122 6.69 -8.67 -11.33
N ALA A 123 7.95 -8.35 -11.66
CA ALA A 123 9.06 -8.39 -10.72
C ALA A 123 10.19 -7.43 -11.12
N TRP A 124 10.79 -6.76 -10.14
CA TRP A 124 12.02 -5.97 -10.30
C TRP A 124 12.71 -5.80 -8.95
N THR A 125 13.92 -5.25 -8.98
CA THR A 125 14.64 -4.82 -7.78
C THR A 125 14.81 -3.31 -7.78
N TRP A 126 14.72 -2.72 -6.59
CA TRP A 126 15.10 -1.34 -6.35
C TRP A 126 16.12 -1.33 -5.20
N GLN A 127 17.36 -1.05 -5.52
CA GLN A 127 18.47 -1.25 -4.60
C GLN A 127 18.51 -2.72 -4.09
N ASP A 128 18.38 -2.93 -2.79
CA ASP A 128 18.28 -4.25 -2.15
C ASP A 128 16.82 -4.73 -1.91
N TRP A 129 15.83 -3.92 -2.28
CA TRP A 129 14.43 -4.31 -2.19
C TRP A 129 14.02 -5.18 -3.37
N GLN A 130 13.41 -6.31 -3.09
CA GLN A 130 12.78 -7.16 -4.10
C GLN A 130 11.30 -6.85 -4.18
N ILE A 131 10.85 -6.45 -5.35
CA ILE A 131 9.47 -6.04 -5.60
C ILE A 131 8.81 -7.03 -6.55
N ARG A 132 7.62 -7.47 -6.22
CA ARG A 132 6.77 -8.28 -7.10
C ARG A 132 5.35 -7.75 -7.06
N THR A 133 4.63 -7.88 -8.18
CA THR A 133 3.23 -7.47 -8.28
C THR A 133 2.38 -8.53 -8.97
N ALA A 134 1.08 -8.53 -8.68
CA ALA A 134 0.10 -9.40 -9.32
C ALA A 134 -1.24 -8.66 -9.44
N PRO A 135 -2.07 -8.96 -10.46
CA PRO A 135 -3.37 -8.36 -10.60
C PRO A 135 -4.34 -8.84 -9.52
N THR A 136 -5.31 -8.00 -9.16
CA THR A 136 -6.51 -8.37 -8.40
C THR A 136 -7.75 -8.26 -9.29
N GLN A 137 -8.89 -8.78 -8.82
CA GLN A 137 -10.17 -8.61 -9.49
C GLN A 137 -10.80 -7.30 -9.03
N HIS A 138 -10.72 -6.29 -9.88
CA HIS A 138 -11.25 -4.95 -9.62
C HIS A 138 -11.70 -4.32 -10.94
N GLU A 139 -12.63 -3.36 -10.89
CA GLU A 139 -13.20 -2.72 -12.08
C GLU A 139 -12.16 -1.92 -12.88
N LEU A 140 -11.23 -1.26 -12.18
CA LEU A 140 -10.05 -0.66 -12.78
C LEU A 140 -8.83 -1.55 -12.49
N SER A 141 -8.00 -1.79 -13.50
CA SER A 141 -6.80 -2.62 -13.33
C SER A 141 -5.99 -2.21 -12.10
N ASN A 142 -5.97 -3.06 -11.09
CA ASN A 142 -5.23 -2.90 -9.85
C ASN A 142 -4.12 -3.95 -9.76
N ARG A 143 -2.99 -3.59 -9.15
CA ARG A 143 -1.90 -4.51 -8.91
C ARG A 143 -1.48 -4.49 -7.44
N ALA A 144 -1.69 -5.63 -6.78
CA ALA A 144 -1.12 -5.91 -5.48
C ALA A 144 0.41 -5.87 -5.54
N ILE A 145 1.04 -5.51 -4.44
CA ILE A 145 2.50 -5.43 -4.34
C ILE A 145 3.02 -6.28 -3.18
N ARG A 146 4.12 -6.98 -3.42
CA ARG A 146 4.95 -7.63 -2.41
C ARG A 146 6.32 -6.96 -2.38
N ILE A 147 6.73 -6.54 -1.18
CA ILE A 147 8.04 -5.93 -0.93
C ILE A 147 8.81 -6.84 0.02
N THR A 148 10.00 -7.26 -0.37
CA THR A 148 10.91 -8.05 0.48
C THR A 148 12.20 -7.27 0.69
N ILE A 149 12.56 -7.05 1.97
CA ILE A 149 13.77 -6.32 2.39
C ILE A 149 14.45 -7.14 3.49
N ALA A 150 15.67 -7.58 3.26
CA ALA A 150 16.45 -8.35 4.25
C ALA A 150 15.64 -9.54 4.84
N GLY A 151 14.91 -10.26 3.99
CA GLY A 151 14.06 -11.41 4.38
C GLY A 151 12.73 -11.06 5.03
N GLN A 152 12.48 -9.81 5.36
CA GLN A 152 11.18 -9.33 5.83
C GLN A 152 10.25 -9.06 4.65
N THR A 153 9.01 -9.54 4.71
CA THR A 153 8.09 -9.47 3.57
C THR A 153 6.76 -8.81 3.95
N LEU A 154 6.42 -7.76 3.22
CA LEU A 154 5.12 -7.09 3.22
C LEU A 154 4.35 -7.46 1.95
N PHE A 155 3.05 -7.72 2.09
CA PHE A 155 2.08 -7.78 0.99
C PHE A 155 1.02 -6.68 1.19
N TYR A 156 0.63 -6.00 0.11
CA TYR A 156 -0.45 -5.02 0.09
C TYR A 156 -1.29 -5.23 -1.17
N SER A 157 -2.61 -5.44 -1.00
CA SER A 157 -3.48 -5.86 -2.11
C SER A 157 -3.79 -4.73 -3.11
N GLY A 158 -3.75 -3.44 -2.69
CA GLY A 158 -4.56 -2.45 -3.40
C GLY A 158 -6.03 -2.82 -3.27
N ASP A 159 -6.86 -2.44 -4.22
CA ASP A 159 -8.27 -2.78 -4.21
C ASP A 159 -8.55 -4.08 -4.97
N GLY A 160 -9.70 -4.66 -4.66
CA GLY A 160 -10.23 -5.81 -5.37
C GLY A 160 -10.06 -7.15 -4.68
N ARG A 161 -10.81 -8.12 -5.17
CA ARG A 161 -10.77 -9.50 -4.71
C ARG A 161 -9.47 -10.18 -5.10
N PRO A 162 -8.95 -11.08 -4.26
CA PRO A 162 -7.75 -11.84 -4.58
C PRO A 162 -7.93 -12.72 -5.82
N THR A 163 -6.93 -12.73 -6.70
CA THR A 163 -6.79 -13.69 -7.80
C THR A 163 -5.83 -14.81 -7.40
N ALA A 164 -5.77 -15.88 -8.19
CA ALA A 164 -4.79 -16.95 -7.96
C ALA A 164 -3.33 -16.41 -7.89
N ASP A 165 -3.00 -15.44 -8.75
CA ASP A 165 -1.69 -14.83 -8.80
C ASP A 165 -1.40 -13.95 -7.57
N SER A 166 -2.38 -13.15 -7.12
CA SER A 166 -2.20 -12.33 -5.91
C SER A 166 -2.19 -13.17 -4.63
N ILE A 167 -2.92 -14.29 -4.58
CA ILE A 167 -2.84 -15.27 -3.49
C ILE A 167 -1.44 -15.91 -3.44
N ALA A 168 -0.91 -16.34 -4.58
CA ALA A 168 0.45 -16.86 -4.66
C ALA A 168 1.50 -15.80 -4.27
N LEU A 169 1.25 -14.53 -4.59
CA LEU A 169 2.09 -13.41 -4.19
C LEU A 169 2.03 -13.14 -2.68
N MET A 170 0.87 -13.31 -2.05
CA MET A 170 0.64 -13.12 -0.60
C MET A 170 1.29 -14.25 0.23
N ALA A 171 1.36 -15.46 -0.31
CA ALA A 171 1.86 -16.62 0.41
C ALA A 171 3.25 -16.40 1.02
N GLY A 172 3.41 -16.72 2.31
CA GLY A 172 4.66 -16.52 3.05
C GLY A 172 4.99 -15.05 3.36
N ALA A 173 4.03 -14.12 3.27
CA ALA A 173 4.22 -12.77 3.77
C ALA A 173 4.31 -12.75 5.30
N GLY A 174 5.26 -11.99 5.84
CA GLY A 174 5.35 -11.75 7.29
C GLY A 174 4.24 -10.83 7.80
N LEU A 175 3.76 -9.94 6.93
CA LEU A 175 2.60 -9.09 7.15
C LEU A 175 1.87 -8.91 5.82
N ALA A 176 0.57 -9.13 5.81
CA ALA A 176 -0.30 -8.81 4.69
C ALA A 176 -1.28 -7.70 5.06
N PHE A 177 -1.55 -6.81 4.12
CA PHE A 177 -2.71 -5.94 4.15
C PHE A 177 -3.64 -6.34 3.01
N GLN A 178 -4.87 -6.71 3.35
CA GLN A 178 -5.89 -7.14 2.39
C GLN A 178 -7.11 -6.25 2.51
N GLU A 179 -7.57 -5.73 1.38
CA GLU A 179 -8.81 -4.99 1.28
C GLU A 179 -10.00 -5.84 1.74
N CYS A 180 -10.92 -5.23 2.49
CA CYS A 180 -12.10 -5.88 3.04
C CYS A 180 -13.23 -4.86 3.22
N ALA A 181 -14.04 -4.65 2.20
CA ALA A 181 -15.13 -3.67 2.24
C ALA A 181 -16.27 -4.12 3.17
N SER A 182 -16.64 -5.40 3.15
CA SER A 182 -17.83 -5.94 3.82
C SER A 182 -17.52 -7.01 4.86
N VAL A 183 -18.31 -7.03 5.94
CA VAL A 183 -18.31 -8.13 6.92
C VAL A 183 -19.07 -9.35 6.42
N ALA A 184 -20.10 -9.17 5.58
CA ALA A 184 -20.85 -10.23 4.94
C ALA A 184 -20.18 -10.65 3.63
N ALA A 185 -20.39 -11.92 3.25
CA ALA A 185 -19.95 -12.40 1.94
C ALA A 185 -20.57 -11.57 0.82
N LEU A 186 -19.75 -11.24 -0.17
CA LEU A 186 -20.15 -10.61 -1.40
C LEU A 186 -20.20 -11.62 -2.55
N ASP A 187 -20.89 -11.27 -3.63
CA ASP A 187 -20.95 -12.12 -4.83
C ASP A 187 -19.55 -12.31 -5.44
N ASP A 188 -19.35 -13.41 -6.15
CA ASP A 188 -18.04 -13.77 -6.72
C ASP A 188 -17.51 -12.76 -7.77
N ASP A 189 -18.40 -12.01 -8.41
CA ASP A 189 -18.09 -10.96 -9.38
C ASP A 189 -17.95 -9.57 -8.75
N ALA A 190 -18.08 -9.44 -7.42
CA ALA A 190 -17.87 -8.17 -6.74
C ALA A 190 -16.45 -7.64 -6.96
N SER A 191 -16.35 -6.32 -7.09
CA SER A 191 -15.05 -5.62 -7.29
C SER A 191 -14.28 -5.38 -6.00
N HIS A 192 -14.86 -5.74 -4.84
CA HIS A 192 -14.27 -5.57 -3.51
C HIS A 192 -14.29 -6.87 -2.70
N GLY A 193 -13.39 -6.97 -1.71
CA GLY A 193 -13.26 -8.11 -0.84
C GLY A 193 -14.25 -8.13 0.34
N ASP A 194 -14.36 -9.30 0.97
CA ASP A 194 -15.21 -9.54 2.13
C ASP A 194 -14.46 -10.29 3.25
N PHE A 195 -15.00 -10.23 4.46
CA PHE A 195 -14.39 -10.86 5.63
C PHE A 195 -14.27 -12.39 5.51
N PRO A 196 -15.29 -13.16 5.06
CA PRO A 196 -15.13 -14.60 4.88
C PRO A 196 -13.97 -15.00 3.98
N SER A 197 -13.78 -14.30 2.86
CA SER A 197 -12.65 -14.52 1.94
C SER A 197 -11.32 -14.16 2.59
N CYS A 198 -11.23 -13.02 3.29
CA CYS A 198 -10.03 -12.63 4.01
C CYS A 198 -9.65 -13.64 5.10
N LEU A 199 -10.62 -14.10 5.89
CA LEU A 199 -10.40 -15.10 6.93
C LEU A 199 -9.94 -16.45 6.36
N MET A 200 -10.54 -16.86 5.23
CA MET A 200 -10.12 -18.08 4.53
C MET A 200 -8.64 -17.96 4.10
N LEU A 201 -8.24 -16.86 3.50
CA LEU A 201 -6.85 -16.62 3.08
C LEU A 201 -5.89 -16.60 4.27
N PHE A 202 -6.23 -15.86 5.33
CA PHE A 202 -5.43 -15.79 6.55
C PHE A 202 -5.11 -17.18 7.11
N ARG A 203 -6.14 -18.05 7.18
CA ARG A 203 -6.01 -19.42 7.70
C ARG A 203 -5.27 -20.34 6.74
N THR A 204 -5.65 -20.32 5.45
CA THR A 204 -5.09 -21.26 4.44
C THR A 204 -3.62 -20.98 4.20
N LEU A 205 -3.22 -19.72 4.14
CA LEU A 205 -1.82 -19.30 3.94
C LEU A 205 -1.02 -19.27 5.25
N GLN A 206 -1.68 -19.53 6.40
CA GLN A 206 -1.05 -19.50 7.74
C GLN A 206 -0.27 -18.20 7.97
N LEU A 207 -0.85 -17.05 7.60
CA LEU A 207 -0.17 -15.78 7.72
C LEU A 207 0.08 -15.41 9.18
N PRO A 208 1.27 -14.94 9.55
CA PRO A 208 1.57 -14.47 10.90
C PRO A 208 0.72 -13.28 11.30
N ALA A 209 0.49 -12.36 10.35
CA ALA A 209 -0.33 -11.17 10.55
C ALA A 209 -1.02 -10.73 9.25
N MET A 210 -2.31 -10.32 9.37
CA MET A 210 -3.07 -9.70 8.29
C MET A 210 -3.90 -8.55 8.82
N GLY A 211 -3.68 -7.35 8.27
CA GLY A 211 -4.48 -6.16 8.51
C GLY A 211 -5.56 -6.02 7.43
N LEU A 212 -6.81 -5.90 7.86
CA LEU A 212 -7.93 -5.55 6.99
C LEU A 212 -7.99 -4.03 6.85
N TYR A 213 -8.15 -3.54 5.64
CA TYR A 213 -8.23 -2.12 5.35
C TYR A 213 -9.21 -1.85 4.20
N HIS A 214 -9.37 -0.60 3.80
CA HIS A 214 -10.37 -0.16 2.82
C HIS A 214 -11.80 -0.54 3.23
N CYS A 215 -12.02 -0.56 4.56
CA CYS A 215 -13.29 -0.98 5.12
C CYS A 215 -14.31 0.17 5.05
N GLU A 216 -15.56 -0.18 4.77
CA GLU A 216 -16.65 0.76 4.92
C GLU A 216 -16.86 1.14 6.38
N ASP A 217 -17.10 2.43 6.68
CA ASP A 217 -17.31 2.93 8.04
C ASP A 217 -18.39 2.15 8.81
N ALA A 218 -19.47 1.77 8.12
CA ALA A 218 -20.57 0.99 8.69
C ALA A 218 -20.14 -0.44 9.10
N SER A 219 -19.14 -1.01 8.43
CA SER A 219 -18.64 -2.37 8.67
C SER A 219 -17.57 -2.44 9.78
N LEU A 220 -16.94 -1.32 10.14
CA LEU A 220 -15.76 -1.30 11.02
C LEU A 220 -15.98 -1.99 12.38
N SER A 221 -17.12 -1.72 13.03
CA SER A 221 -17.42 -2.29 14.35
C SER A 221 -17.58 -3.82 14.28
N ALA A 222 -18.34 -4.29 13.30
CA ALA A 222 -18.58 -5.72 13.10
C ALA A 222 -17.31 -6.45 12.66
N LEU A 223 -16.49 -5.85 11.79
CA LEU A 223 -15.19 -6.41 11.38
C LEU A 223 -14.23 -6.53 12.57
N LYS A 224 -14.14 -5.51 13.44
CA LYS A 224 -13.32 -5.59 14.65
C LYS A 224 -13.76 -6.73 15.57
N GLN A 225 -15.06 -6.92 15.74
CA GLN A 225 -15.61 -8.03 16.52
C GLN A 225 -15.30 -9.38 15.86
N ALA A 226 -15.45 -9.49 14.54
CA ALA A 226 -15.19 -10.72 13.78
C ALA A 226 -13.71 -11.13 13.81
N CYS A 227 -12.78 -10.17 13.92
CA CYS A 227 -11.35 -10.46 14.04
C CYS A 227 -10.93 -10.98 15.44
N GLN A 228 -11.69 -10.69 16.51
CA GLN A 228 -11.29 -11.02 17.89
C GLN A 228 -10.88 -12.49 18.11
N PRO A 229 -11.55 -13.52 17.53
CA PRO A 229 -11.16 -14.90 17.73
C PRO A 229 -9.85 -15.31 17.03
N TRP A 230 -9.27 -14.45 16.20
CA TRP A 230 -8.19 -14.79 15.30
C TRP A 230 -6.92 -13.97 15.59
N PRO A 231 -6.02 -14.45 16.46
CA PRO A 231 -4.75 -13.78 16.74
C PRO A 231 -3.95 -13.56 15.45
N GLY A 232 -3.50 -12.31 15.22
CA GLY A 232 -2.80 -11.92 14.00
C GLY A 232 -3.69 -11.35 12.90
N LEU A 233 -5.02 -11.58 12.94
CA LEU A 233 -5.97 -10.92 12.05
C LEU A 233 -6.56 -9.68 12.75
N PHE A 234 -6.48 -8.51 12.13
CA PHE A 234 -6.93 -7.25 12.74
C PHE A 234 -7.49 -6.28 11.71
N VAL A 235 -8.40 -5.41 12.13
CA VAL A 235 -8.80 -4.25 11.34
C VAL A 235 -7.77 -3.16 11.53
N SER A 236 -7.22 -2.67 10.43
CA SER A 236 -6.23 -1.60 10.43
C SER A 236 -6.81 -0.27 10.93
N ARG A 237 -5.95 0.66 11.27
CA ARG A 237 -6.33 2.01 11.67
C ARG A 237 -5.30 3.03 11.23
N ASP A 238 -5.75 4.24 10.97
CA ASP A 238 -4.87 5.36 10.71
C ASP A 238 -3.87 5.53 11.86
N GLY A 239 -2.66 5.83 11.50
CA GLY A 239 -1.65 6.08 12.48
C GLY A 239 -0.99 4.84 13.08
N LEU A 240 -1.39 3.63 12.71
CA LEU A 240 -0.73 2.40 13.13
C LEU A 240 0.69 2.34 12.57
N THR A 241 1.65 2.02 13.43
CA THR A 241 3.04 1.73 13.03
C THR A 241 3.37 0.29 13.42
N LEU A 242 3.89 -0.47 12.47
CA LEU A 242 4.30 -1.86 12.65
C LEU A 242 5.78 -2.02 12.29
N THR A 243 6.46 -2.87 13.02
CA THR A 243 7.85 -3.26 12.71
C THR A 243 7.90 -4.75 12.50
N LEU A 244 8.26 -5.17 11.29
CA LEU A 244 8.50 -6.59 11.01
C LEU A 244 9.81 -7.03 11.67
N PRO A 245 9.82 -8.14 12.45
CA PRO A 245 11.04 -8.69 12.99
C PRO A 245 11.94 -9.19 11.86
N ARG A 246 13.25 -9.11 12.05
CA ARG A 246 14.18 -9.78 11.11
C ARG A 246 13.97 -11.29 11.27
N PRO A 247 13.99 -12.06 10.16
CA PRO A 247 14.05 -13.51 10.27
C PRO A 247 15.27 -13.87 11.12
N THR A 248 15.06 -14.70 12.15
CA THR A 248 16.20 -15.34 12.82
C THR A 248 16.92 -16.17 11.79
N PRO A 249 18.27 -16.13 11.68
CA PRO A 249 19.00 -17.09 10.88
C PRO A 249 18.56 -18.47 11.36
N THR A 250 17.92 -19.25 10.51
CA THR A 250 17.79 -20.69 10.74
C THR A 250 19.21 -21.20 10.77
N ASP A 251 19.65 -21.73 11.90
CA ASP A 251 20.93 -22.45 12.03
C ASP A 251 20.94 -23.62 11.00
N GLU A 252 21.37 -23.33 9.79
CA GLU A 252 21.82 -24.33 8.82
C GLU A 252 23.23 -24.79 9.20
N THR A 253 23.41 -25.26 10.42
CA THR A 253 24.67 -25.88 10.84
C THR A 253 24.42 -26.91 11.92
N TYR A 254 23.82 -28.04 11.53
CA TYR A 254 24.01 -29.32 12.19
C TYR A 254 23.60 -30.46 11.24
N LEU A 255 24.36 -30.70 10.17
CA LEU A 255 24.52 -32.00 9.53
C LEU A 255 25.95 -32.05 8.93
N LEU A 256 26.89 -32.42 9.78
CA LEU A 256 28.10 -33.11 9.40
C LEU A 256 28.01 -34.54 9.88
#